data_aba04fdbba0c8d9fb6a3899a762c8e16
#
_entry.id   aba04fdbba0c8d9fb6a3899a762c8e16
#
_cell.length_a   1.000
_cell.length_b   1.000
_cell.length_c   1.000
_cell.angle_alpha   90.00
_cell.angle_beta   90.00
_cell.angle_gamma   90.00
#
_symmetry.space_group_name_H-M   'P 1'
#
loop_
_entity.id
_entity.type
_entity.pdbx_description
1 polymer ?
#
loop_
_entity_poly.entity_id
_entity_poly.type
_entity_poly.pdbx_seq_one_letter_code
_entity_poly.pdbx_strand_id
1 'polypeptide(L)'
;MTQNPQQRGRRSICSGFHRASRYPFAASIELTDLRSDRLLSARTTNLGLFGCYVHTTGPFPAGTKVSLRITHGGTSVAALGKVAHCNQNSGMGIAFTSIEPLSKAILEKWLASLRTG
;
A
#
# COMPACT_ATOMS: atom_id res chain seq x y z
N MET A 1 3.62 34.84 0.05
CA MET A 1 2.98 34.32 0.08
C MET A 1 2.86 33.76 -0.19
N THR A 2 3.55 33.82 -0.40
CA THR A 2 2.98 33.03 -0.50
C THR A 2 2.94 32.41 -0.69
N GLN A 3 3.53 32.50 -0.67
CA GLN A 3 3.05 31.71 -0.64
C GLN A 3 2.96 31.11 -0.88
N ASN A 4 3.81 31.35 -0.68
CA ASN A 4 3.31 30.68 -0.66
C ASN A 4 3.45 30.03 -0.93
N PRO A 5 3.99 30.43 -0.92
CA PRO A 5 3.69 29.84 -0.82
C PRO A 5 3.65 29.22 -0.81
N GLN A 6 4.07 29.20 -0.80
CA GLN A 6 3.45 28.61 -0.55
C GLN A 6 3.22 28.01 -0.68
N GLN A 7 3.95 28.36 -0.67
CA GLN A 7 3.27 27.89 -0.51
C GLN A 7 3.09 27.38 -0.74
N ARG A 8 3.64 27.63 -0.77
CA ARG A 8 3.02 27.10 -0.69
C ARG A 8 2.65 26.37 -0.67
N GLY A 9 3.17 26.49 -0.82
CA GLY A 9 2.48 25.79 -0.56
C GLY A 9 2.26 25.11 -0.49
N ARG A 10 2.52 25.02 -0.42
CA ARG A 10 1.91 24.27 -0.16
C ARG A 10 1.60 23.55 -0.32
N ARG A 11 1.89 23.60 -0.34
CA ARG A 11 1.28 22.72 -0.24
C ARG A 11 0.89 21.96 -0.14
N SER A 12 1.24 21.79 -0.17
CA SER A 12 0.63 20.82 0.00
C SER A 12 0.15 20.25 0.20
N ILE A 13 0.21 20.13 0.27
CA ILE A 13 -0.26 19.43 0.46
C ILE A 13 -0.69 18.90 0.33
N CYS A 14 -0.51 18.59 0.29
CA CYS A 14 -0.94 17.81 0.10
C CYS A 14 -1.19 17.33 0.09
N SER A 15 -1.26 17.22 -0.07
CA SER A 15 -1.33 16.51 -0.18
C SER A 15 -1.44 15.94 0.07
N GLY A 16 -1.57 16.12 0.21
CA GLY A 16 -1.47 15.54 0.64
C GLY A 16 -1.44 14.51 0.71
N PHE A 17 -1.84 14.48 0.42
CA PHE A 17 -1.42 13.41 0.70
C PHE A 17 -0.20 13.14 0.12
N HIS A 18 0.53 13.51 0.70
CA HIS A 18 1.82 13.26 0.35
C HIS A 18 2.21 11.90 0.78
N ARG A 19 2.55 11.10 -0.09
CA ARG A 19 2.86 9.77 0.34
C ARG A 19 4.32 9.52 0.40
N ALA A 20 4.71 8.58 1.25
CA ALA A 20 6.07 8.13 1.34
C ALA A 20 6.51 7.50 0.03
N SER A 21 7.81 7.38 -0.16
CA SER A 21 8.37 6.75 -1.35
C SER A 21 7.91 5.32 -1.48
N ARG A 22 7.73 4.89 -2.70
CA ARG A 22 7.45 3.51 -3.02
C ARG A 22 8.58 2.92 -3.82
N TYR A 23 8.86 1.66 -3.59
CA TYR A 23 9.97 0.95 -4.21
C TYR A 23 9.46 -0.27 -4.94
N PRO A 24 10.07 -0.63 -6.07
CA PRO A 24 9.72 -1.89 -6.73
C PRO A 24 9.90 -3.03 -5.75
N PHE A 25 8.89 -3.87 -5.61
CA PHE A 25 8.92 -4.96 -4.64
C PHE A 25 7.89 -6.01 -5.03
N ALA A 26 8.37 -7.14 -5.53
CA ALA A 26 7.49 -8.22 -5.94
C ALA A 26 7.39 -9.24 -4.82
N ALA A 27 6.20 -9.37 -4.26
CA ALA A 27 5.95 -10.29 -3.16
C ALA A 27 4.56 -10.87 -3.30
N SER A 28 4.33 -12.00 -2.65
CA SER A 28 3.00 -12.58 -2.59
C SER A 28 2.13 -11.77 -1.65
N ILE A 29 0.89 -11.54 -2.04
CA ILE A 29 -0.06 -10.85 -1.18
C ILE A 29 -1.39 -11.58 -1.23
N GLU A 30 -2.00 -11.74 -0.06
CA GLU A 30 -3.36 -12.25 0.06
C GLU A 30 -4.22 -11.15 0.61
N LEU A 31 -5.37 -10.92 -0.04
CA LEU A 31 -6.30 -9.89 0.38
C LEU A 31 -7.66 -10.52 0.61
N THR A 32 -8.33 -10.07 1.64
CA THR A 32 -9.69 -10.51 1.94
C THR A 32 -10.58 -9.28 2.00
N ASP A 33 -11.63 -9.28 1.19
CA ASP A 33 -12.66 -8.23 1.25
C ASP A 33 -13.42 -8.43 2.55
N LEU A 34 -13.34 -7.46 3.46
CA LEU A 34 -13.92 -7.60 4.79
C LEU A 34 -15.44 -7.69 4.77
N ARG A 35 -16.06 -7.28 3.69
CA ARG A 35 -17.50 -7.27 3.59
C ARG A 35 -18.05 -8.59 3.05
N SER A 36 -17.40 -9.14 2.04
CA SER A 36 -17.87 -10.34 1.35
C SER A 36 -17.08 -11.59 1.69
N ASP A 37 -15.95 -11.45 2.40
CA ASP A 37 -15.01 -12.53 2.69
C ASP A 37 -14.37 -13.11 1.43
N ARG A 38 -14.42 -12.39 0.31
CA ARG A 38 -13.76 -12.81 -0.92
C ARG A 38 -12.26 -12.73 -0.73
N LEU A 39 -11.58 -13.79 -1.12
CA LEU A 39 -10.14 -13.90 -1.02
C LEU A 39 -9.52 -13.72 -2.41
N LEU A 40 -8.44 -12.93 -2.43
CA LEU A 40 -7.70 -12.70 -3.66
C LEU A 40 -6.22 -12.91 -3.38
N SER A 41 -5.58 -13.76 -4.18
CA SER A 41 -4.13 -13.96 -4.11
C SER A 41 -3.52 -13.28 -5.32
N ALA A 42 -2.46 -12.51 -5.09
CA ALA A 42 -1.86 -11.71 -6.14
C ALA A 42 -0.40 -11.42 -5.80
N ARG A 43 0.19 -10.49 -6.51
CA ARG A 43 1.57 -10.07 -6.25
C ARG A 43 1.63 -8.55 -6.20
N THR A 44 2.49 -8.05 -5.33
CA THR A 44 2.77 -6.62 -5.30
C THR A 44 3.72 -6.25 -6.43
N THR A 45 3.66 -5.02 -6.89
CA THR A 45 4.64 -4.47 -7.83
C THR A 45 5.46 -3.39 -7.17
N ASN A 46 4.91 -2.73 -6.16
CA ASN A 46 5.68 -1.79 -5.36
C ASN A 46 5.16 -1.77 -3.94
N LEU A 47 5.97 -1.21 -3.05
CA LEU A 47 5.67 -1.18 -1.63
C LEU A 47 6.22 0.09 -1.03
N GLY A 48 5.47 0.72 -0.14
CA GLY A 48 5.87 1.87 0.63
C GLY A 48 5.37 1.74 2.06
N LEU A 49 5.66 2.75 2.86
CA LEU A 49 5.28 2.73 4.27
C LEU A 49 3.76 2.80 4.45
N PHE A 50 3.06 3.44 3.53
CA PHE A 50 1.63 3.68 3.66
C PHE A 50 0.76 2.91 2.67
N GLY A 51 1.35 2.06 1.85
CA GLY A 51 0.56 1.29 0.92
C GLY A 51 1.39 0.54 -0.10
N CYS A 52 0.70 -0.11 -1.01
CA CYS A 52 1.34 -0.89 -2.07
C CYS A 52 0.46 -0.89 -3.31
N TYR A 53 1.05 -1.31 -4.42
CA TYR A 53 0.27 -1.56 -5.63
C TYR A 53 0.26 -3.06 -5.90
N VAL A 54 -0.90 -3.58 -6.25
CA VAL A 54 -1.12 -5.01 -6.46
C VAL A 54 -1.48 -5.25 -7.91
N HIS A 55 -0.77 -6.18 -8.54
CA HIS A 55 -1.04 -6.57 -9.92
C HIS A 55 -2.07 -7.72 -9.90
N THR A 56 -3.18 -7.53 -10.57
CA THR A 56 -4.23 -8.54 -10.65
C THR A 56 -5.18 -8.22 -11.79
N THR A 57 -5.73 -9.25 -12.41
CA THR A 57 -6.76 -9.06 -13.46
C THR A 57 -8.15 -8.89 -12.87
N GLY A 58 -8.32 -9.17 -11.57
CA GLY A 58 -9.63 -9.04 -10.91
C GLY A 58 -9.57 -8.17 -9.67
N PRO A 59 -9.21 -6.89 -9.81
CA PRO A 59 -9.10 -6.04 -8.63
C PRO A 59 -10.45 -5.76 -7.98
N PHE A 60 -10.41 -5.51 -6.67
CA PHE A 60 -11.60 -5.06 -5.96
C PHE A 60 -11.87 -3.59 -6.30
N PRO A 61 -13.13 -3.17 -6.25
CA PRO A 61 -13.46 -1.76 -6.51
C PRO A 61 -12.83 -0.81 -5.50
N ALA A 62 -12.58 0.42 -5.94
CA ALA A 62 -12.09 1.47 -5.04
C ALA A 62 -13.06 1.62 -3.87
N GLY A 63 -12.51 1.81 -2.68
CA GLY A 63 -13.29 1.92 -1.46
C GLY A 63 -13.44 0.61 -0.70
N THR A 64 -13.10 -0.52 -1.30
CA THR A 64 -13.20 -1.82 -0.63
C THR A 64 -12.23 -1.87 0.54
N LYS A 65 -12.73 -2.25 1.72
CA LYS A 65 -11.89 -2.44 2.91
C LYS A 65 -11.41 -3.87 2.93
N VAL A 66 -10.13 -4.04 3.15
CA VAL A 66 -9.49 -5.36 3.06
C VAL A 66 -8.59 -5.62 4.24
N SER A 67 -8.44 -6.91 4.53
CA SER A 67 -7.37 -7.41 5.37
C SER A 67 -6.33 -7.98 4.41
N LEU A 68 -5.05 -7.74 4.68
CA LEU A 68 -4.01 -8.20 3.77
C LEU A 68 -2.83 -8.79 4.50
N ARG A 69 -2.13 -9.66 3.80
CA ARG A 69 -0.90 -10.25 4.29
C ARG A 69 0.09 -10.33 3.13
N ILE A 70 1.24 -9.68 3.31
CA ILE A 70 2.32 -9.69 2.33
C ILE A 70 3.41 -10.62 2.85
N THR A 71 3.82 -11.58 2.04
CA THR A 71 4.83 -12.55 2.44
C THR A 71 6.05 -12.43 1.55
N HIS A 72 7.22 -12.36 2.17
CA HIS A 72 8.48 -12.23 1.46
C HIS A 72 9.60 -12.80 2.33
N GLY A 73 10.38 -13.71 1.75
CA GLY A 73 11.54 -14.27 2.45
C GLY A 73 11.21 -14.98 3.74
N GLY A 74 10.06 -15.64 3.80
CA GLY A 74 9.65 -16.37 4.99
C GLY A 74 9.07 -15.51 6.09
N THR A 75 8.90 -14.21 5.84
CA THR A 75 8.35 -13.27 6.81
C THR A 75 7.08 -12.65 6.24
N SER A 76 6.15 -12.32 7.11
CA SER A 76 4.87 -11.75 6.67
C SER A 76 4.55 -10.45 7.38
N VAL A 77 3.88 -9.56 6.65
CA VAL A 77 3.34 -8.31 7.17
C VAL A 77 1.83 -8.37 7.02
N ALA A 78 1.11 -8.21 8.11
CA ALA A 78 -0.35 -8.20 8.10
C ALA A 78 -0.85 -6.79 8.42
N ALA A 79 -1.87 -6.35 7.69
CA ALA A 79 -2.42 -5.02 7.86
C ALA A 79 -3.87 -4.98 7.43
N LEU A 80 -4.54 -3.91 7.80
CA LEU A 80 -5.82 -3.55 7.24
C LEU A 80 -5.59 -2.44 6.23
N GLY A 81 -6.38 -2.43 5.19
CA GLY A 81 -6.23 -1.44 4.15
C GLY A 81 -7.53 -1.13 3.45
N LYS A 82 -7.42 -0.26 2.48
CA LYS A 82 -8.54 0.16 1.66
C LYS A 82 -8.06 0.35 0.24
N VAL A 83 -8.84 -0.11 -0.72
CA VAL A 83 -8.52 0.09 -2.12
C VAL A 83 -8.66 1.58 -2.43
N ALA A 84 -7.55 2.23 -2.71
CA ALA A 84 -7.54 3.67 -2.98
C ALA A 84 -7.96 3.96 -4.41
N HIS A 85 -7.53 3.11 -5.35
CA HIS A 85 -7.98 3.20 -6.73
C HIS A 85 -7.86 1.83 -7.39
N CYS A 86 -8.63 1.68 -8.46
CA CYS A 86 -8.75 0.42 -9.17
C CYS A 86 -8.50 0.65 -10.65
N ASN A 87 -7.58 -0.14 -11.23
CA ASN A 87 -7.35 -0.14 -12.67
C ASN A 87 -7.83 -1.49 -13.19
N GLN A 88 -8.96 -1.50 -13.85
CA GLN A 88 -9.59 -2.74 -14.29
C GLN A 88 -8.63 -3.57 -15.14
N ASN A 89 -8.63 -4.88 -14.87
CA ASN A 89 -7.81 -5.86 -15.58
C ASN A 89 -6.30 -5.65 -15.41
N SER A 90 -5.90 -4.78 -14.49
CA SER A 90 -4.48 -4.48 -14.31
C SER A 90 -4.06 -4.55 -12.85
N GLY A 91 -4.78 -3.87 -11.98
CA GLY A 91 -4.40 -3.89 -10.58
C GLY A 91 -5.11 -2.85 -9.75
N MET A 92 -4.64 -2.68 -8.52
CA MET A 92 -5.24 -1.74 -7.59
C MET A 92 -4.20 -1.20 -6.63
N GLY A 93 -4.38 0.05 -6.24
CA GLY A 93 -3.56 0.68 -5.21
C GLY A 93 -4.23 0.49 -3.86
N ILE A 94 -3.47 0.04 -2.88
CA ILE A 94 -3.96 -0.21 -1.53
C ILE A 94 -3.31 0.78 -0.57
N ALA A 95 -4.13 1.47 0.20
CA ALA A 95 -3.64 2.32 1.28
C ALA A 95 -3.77 1.54 2.59
N PHE A 96 -2.71 1.48 3.37
CA PHE A 96 -2.77 0.83 4.69
C PHE A 96 -3.51 1.76 5.64
N THR A 97 -4.52 1.24 6.33
CA THR A 97 -5.29 2.01 7.29
C THR A 97 -4.94 1.67 8.73
N SER A 98 -4.41 0.48 8.96
CA SER A 98 -4.01 0.05 10.29
C SER A 98 -2.98 -1.07 10.14
N ILE A 99 -1.91 -0.99 10.92
CA ILE A 99 -0.87 -2.02 10.88
C ILE A 99 -0.34 -2.19 12.30
N GLU A 100 -0.23 -3.44 12.73
CA GLU A 100 0.26 -3.71 14.09
C GLU A 100 1.75 -3.44 14.21
N PRO A 101 2.23 -3.09 15.42
CA PRO A 101 3.63 -2.71 15.61
C PRO A 101 4.64 -3.74 15.10
N LEU A 102 4.40 -5.03 15.31
CA LEU A 102 5.33 -6.05 14.82
C LEU A 102 5.39 -6.09 13.31
N SER A 103 4.24 -6.02 12.67
CA SER A 103 4.18 -5.98 11.21
C SER A 103 4.80 -4.71 10.66
N LYS A 104 4.57 -3.59 11.35
CA LYS A 104 5.16 -2.33 10.95
C LYS A 104 6.69 -2.37 11.02
N ALA A 105 7.23 -2.98 12.07
CA ALA A 105 8.67 -3.13 12.21
C ALA A 105 9.26 -3.95 11.07
N ILE A 106 8.59 -5.01 10.67
CA ILE A 106 9.03 -5.84 9.55
C ILE A 106 8.97 -5.05 8.25
N LEU A 107 7.89 -4.32 8.04
CA LEU A 107 7.73 -3.48 6.85
C LEU A 107 8.85 -2.44 6.77
N GLU A 108 9.14 -1.77 7.87
CA GLU A 108 10.21 -0.77 7.91
C GLU A 108 11.56 -1.39 7.59
N LYS A 109 11.80 -2.61 8.04
CA LYS A 109 13.02 -3.33 7.76
C LYS A 109 13.16 -3.66 6.28
N TRP A 110 12.07 -4.13 5.65
CA TRP A 110 12.07 -4.37 4.22
C TRP A 110 12.37 -3.09 3.44
N LEU A 111 11.71 -2.00 3.82
CA LEU A 111 11.89 -0.72 3.12
C LEU A 111 13.29 -0.16 3.30
N ALA A 112 13.87 -0.31 4.49
CA ALA A 112 15.26 0.12 4.73
C ALA A 112 16.22 -0.62 3.81
N SER A 113 16.01 -1.91 3.63
CA SER A 113 16.82 -2.73 2.74
C SER A 113 16.70 -2.26 1.29
N LEU A 114 15.51 -1.88 0.87
CA LEU A 114 15.28 -1.41 -0.49
C LEU A 114 15.92 -0.04 -0.74
N ARG A 115 15.93 0.82 0.27
CA ARG A 115 16.54 2.15 0.14
C ARG A 115 18.05 2.09 -0.01
N THR A 116 18.68 1.14 0.67
CA THR A 116 20.14 1.03 0.64
C THR A 116 20.65 0.11 -0.47
N GLY A 117 19.77 -0.69 -1.01
CA GLY A 117 20.13 -1.61 -2.09
C GLY A 117 19.94 -1.03 -3.47
#